data_7f71d8c118bc7953fc0db306bc6f3e02
#
_entry.id   7f71d8c118bc7953fc0db306bc6f3e02
#
_cell.length_a   1.000
_cell.length_b   1.000
_cell.length_c   1.000
_cell.angle_alpha   90.00
_cell.angle_beta   90.00
_cell.angle_gamma   90.00
#
_symmetry.space_group_name_H-M   'P 1'
#
loop_
_entity.id
_entity.type
_entity.pdbx_description
1 polymer ?
#
loop_
_entity_poly.entity_id
_entity_poly.type
_entity_poly.pdbx_seq_one_letter_code
_entity_poly.pdbx_strand_id
1 'polypeptide(L)'
;MPTIGVAGFVWQRYLRRIRWVPFLDYIDYNKQACIDLLVKEIGYRPYPYKHYESIFTRFYQGYLLPQKFGVDKRRLHFSSLICSGQMTRAQAAALLEQSPYPDPDQLDADIDYFLKKMGWTPADLDAYLRRPMRAHDSYPSEIGLYYMLQGVLQRLRTLKSRLRPAFTASPAEEVDDDRPELII
;
A
#
# COMPACT_ATOMS: atom_id res chain seq x y z
N MET A 1 17.02 7.24 9.47
CA MET A 1 16.79 7.55 8.04
C MET A 1 16.26 8.95 7.93
N PRO A 2 16.71 9.78 7.00
CA PRO A 2 16.11 11.09 6.78
C PRO A 2 14.69 10.89 6.22
N THR A 3 13.72 11.56 6.84
CA THR A 3 12.32 11.56 6.42
C THR A 3 11.99 12.89 5.75
N ILE A 4 11.12 12.85 4.75
CA ILE A 4 10.66 14.06 4.06
C ILE A 4 9.26 14.37 4.60
N GLY A 5 9.10 15.51 5.30
CA GLY A 5 7.79 16.02 5.69
C GLY A 5 7.06 16.70 4.53
N VAL A 6 5.82 17.12 4.76
CA VAL A 6 4.96 17.77 3.74
C VAL A 6 5.65 18.97 3.07
N ALA A 7 6.34 19.82 3.84
CA ALA A 7 7.05 20.97 3.28
C ALA A 7 8.18 20.55 2.32
N GLY A 8 8.95 19.51 2.69
CA GLY A 8 10.00 18.95 1.84
C GLY A 8 9.42 18.33 0.56
N PHE A 9 8.29 17.62 0.66
CA PHE A 9 7.60 17.06 -0.50
C PHE A 9 7.15 18.17 -1.46
N VAL A 10 6.50 19.23 -0.96
CA VAL A 10 6.07 20.39 -1.76
C VAL A 10 7.26 21.06 -2.47
N TRP A 11 8.37 21.26 -1.75
CA TRP A 11 9.60 21.78 -2.33
C TRP A 11 10.11 20.92 -3.49
N GLN A 12 10.24 19.61 -3.28
CA GLN A 12 10.70 18.69 -4.33
C GLN A 12 9.76 18.66 -5.54
N ARG A 13 8.45 18.54 -5.29
CA ARG A 13 7.43 18.39 -6.34
C ARG A 13 7.27 19.66 -7.18
N TYR A 14 7.16 20.84 -6.54
CA TYR A 14 6.75 22.06 -7.21
C TYR A 14 7.91 23.01 -7.54
N LEU A 15 8.91 23.14 -6.67
CA LEU A 15 10.05 24.04 -6.90
C LEU A 15 11.17 23.33 -7.67
N ARG A 16 11.55 22.13 -7.24
CA ARG A 16 12.56 21.34 -7.95
C ARG A 16 11.98 20.57 -9.15
N ARG A 17 10.66 20.56 -9.32
CA ARG A 17 9.94 19.90 -10.43
C ARG A 17 10.29 18.41 -10.59
N ILE A 18 10.58 17.72 -9.49
CA ILE A 18 10.78 16.28 -9.51
C ILE A 18 9.44 15.61 -9.79
N ARG A 19 9.38 14.80 -10.86
CA ARG A 19 8.19 14.04 -11.22
C ARG A 19 8.33 12.60 -10.79
N TRP A 20 7.33 12.08 -10.14
CA TRP A 20 7.16 10.65 -9.93
C TRP A 20 6.51 10.05 -11.17
N VAL A 21 7.14 9.02 -11.73
CA VAL A 21 6.61 8.32 -12.92
C VAL A 21 6.40 6.86 -12.53
N PRO A 22 5.13 6.38 -12.45
CA PRO A 22 4.84 4.97 -12.19
C PRO A 22 5.16 4.15 -13.45
N PHE A 23 6.38 3.67 -13.54
CA PHE A 23 6.92 3.01 -14.74
C PHE A 23 6.05 1.82 -15.21
N LEU A 24 5.47 1.05 -14.29
CA LEU A 24 4.64 -0.11 -14.62
C LEU A 24 3.32 0.25 -15.31
N ASP A 25 2.87 1.51 -15.25
CA ASP A 25 1.67 1.97 -15.95
C ASP A 25 1.87 2.06 -17.47
N TYR A 26 3.13 2.06 -17.94
CA TYR A 26 3.50 2.19 -19.35
C TYR A 26 3.82 0.86 -20.03
N ILE A 27 3.75 -0.25 -19.30
CA ILE A 27 4.02 -1.58 -19.81
C ILE A 27 2.89 -2.54 -19.45
N ASP A 28 2.65 -3.54 -20.30
CA ASP A 28 1.72 -4.62 -19.99
C ASP A 28 2.39 -5.58 -18.98
N TYR A 29 2.24 -5.24 -17.69
CA TYR A 29 2.86 -5.98 -16.60
C TYR A 29 1.96 -7.09 -16.10
N ASN A 30 2.40 -8.35 -16.27
CA ASN A 30 1.80 -9.51 -15.64
C ASN A 30 2.76 -10.06 -14.57
N LYS A 31 2.31 -10.09 -13.32
CA LYS A 31 3.12 -10.52 -12.18
C LYS A 31 3.62 -11.96 -12.35
N GLN A 32 2.75 -12.89 -12.75
CA GLN A 32 3.11 -14.30 -12.86
C GLN A 32 4.13 -14.52 -13.97
N ALA A 33 3.91 -13.96 -15.15
CA ALA A 33 4.85 -14.04 -16.27
C ALA A 33 6.23 -13.46 -15.89
N CYS A 34 6.26 -12.38 -15.11
CA CYS A 34 7.50 -11.80 -14.62
C CYS A 34 8.22 -12.74 -13.64
N ILE A 35 7.51 -13.39 -12.72
CA ILE A 35 8.08 -14.37 -11.79
C ILE A 35 8.66 -15.56 -12.57
N ASP A 36 7.92 -16.10 -13.52
CA ASP A 36 8.36 -17.25 -14.34
C ASP A 36 9.64 -16.91 -15.12
N LEU A 37 9.71 -15.70 -15.67
CA LEU A 37 10.91 -15.20 -16.34
C LEU A 37 12.09 -15.10 -15.38
N LEU A 38 11.90 -14.52 -14.19
CA LEU A 38 12.96 -14.35 -13.20
C LEU A 38 13.46 -15.70 -12.65
N VAL A 39 12.56 -16.66 -12.46
CA VAL A 39 12.93 -18.05 -12.08
C VAL A 39 13.82 -18.65 -13.14
N LYS A 40 13.43 -18.52 -14.42
CA LYS A 40 14.16 -19.08 -15.56
C LYS A 40 15.53 -18.44 -15.78
N GLU A 41 15.59 -17.10 -15.79
CA GLU A 41 16.80 -16.36 -16.23
C GLU A 41 17.85 -16.21 -15.11
N ILE A 42 17.42 -16.07 -13.85
CA ILE A 42 18.34 -15.81 -12.73
C ILE A 42 18.16 -16.75 -11.54
N GLY A 43 17.33 -17.80 -11.67
CA GLY A 43 17.08 -18.77 -10.58
C GLY A 43 16.39 -18.13 -9.37
N TYR A 44 15.56 -17.12 -9.59
CA TYR A 44 14.80 -16.46 -8.51
C TYR A 44 13.93 -17.48 -7.77
N ARG A 45 13.92 -17.42 -6.45
CA ARG A 45 13.05 -18.25 -5.60
C ARG A 45 11.90 -17.39 -5.09
N PRO A 46 10.68 -17.53 -5.64
CA PRO A 46 9.54 -16.75 -5.19
C PRO A 46 9.15 -17.12 -3.76
N TYR A 47 8.75 -16.12 -2.99
CA TYR A 47 8.13 -16.35 -1.69
C TYR A 47 6.73 -16.91 -1.88
N PRO A 48 6.27 -17.83 -1.02
CA PRO A 48 4.95 -18.44 -1.14
C PRO A 48 3.82 -17.41 -0.97
N TYR A 49 4.08 -16.36 -0.19
CA TYR A 49 3.11 -15.29 0.06
C TYR A 49 3.79 -13.93 0.03
N LYS A 50 3.01 -12.89 -0.32
CA LYS A 50 3.49 -11.51 -0.31
C LYS A 50 3.92 -11.10 1.10
N HIS A 51 5.10 -10.48 1.23
CA HIS A 51 5.68 -9.99 2.49
C HIS A 51 6.15 -11.07 3.48
N TYR A 52 6.35 -12.31 3.03
CA TYR A 52 6.87 -13.40 3.87
C TYR A 52 8.39 -13.36 4.06
N GLU A 53 9.08 -12.43 3.43
CA GLU A 53 10.51 -12.19 3.59
C GLU A 53 10.88 -11.65 4.97
N SER A 54 9.94 -11.00 5.67
CA SER A 54 10.15 -10.43 7.00
C SER A 54 9.21 -11.09 8.01
N ILE A 55 9.79 -11.66 9.08
CA ILE A 55 9.05 -12.27 10.21
C ILE A 55 8.05 -11.27 10.79
N PHE A 56 8.50 -10.04 11.08
CA PHE A 56 7.63 -9.01 11.63
C PHE A 56 6.46 -8.67 10.68
N THR A 57 6.74 -8.49 9.40
CA THR A 57 5.71 -8.14 8.42
C THR A 57 4.69 -9.26 8.24
N ARG A 58 5.16 -10.52 8.20
CA ARG A 58 4.32 -11.71 8.15
C ARG A 58 3.40 -11.78 9.37
N PHE A 59 3.98 -11.70 10.59
CA PHE A 59 3.25 -11.72 11.84
C PHE A 59 2.23 -10.58 11.93
N TYR A 60 2.64 -9.36 11.59
CA TYR A 60 1.76 -8.19 11.61
C TYR A 60 0.58 -8.35 10.63
N GLN A 61 0.83 -8.73 9.39
CA GLN A 61 -0.22 -8.83 8.36
C GLN A 61 -1.07 -10.08 8.47
N GLY A 62 -0.48 -11.21 8.85
CA GLY A 62 -1.18 -12.49 8.93
C GLY A 62 -1.91 -12.72 10.26
N TYR A 63 -1.44 -12.10 11.35
CA TYR A 63 -2.00 -12.32 12.68
C TYR A 63 -2.51 -11.03 13.35
N LEU A 64 -1.66 -10.04 13.59
CA LEU A 64 -2.07 -8.84 14.34
C LEU A 64 -3.18 -8.04 13.65
N LEU A 65 -3.07 -7.80 12.35
CA LEU A 65 -4.08 -7.04 11.60
C LEU A 65 -5.46 -7.73 11.63
N PRO A 66 -5.58 -9.03 11.31
CA PRO A 66 -6.86 -9.73 11.42
C PRO A 66 -7.41 -9.77 12.83
N GLN A 67 -6.59 -10.14 13.82
CA GLN A 67 -7.04 -10.34 15.21
C GLN A 67 -7.44 -9.05 15.91
N LYS A 68 -6.65 -7.99 15.73
CA LYS A 68 -6.90 -6.73 16.44
C LYS A 68 -7.81 -5.77 15.67
N PHE A 69 -7.66 -5.70 14.35
CA PHE A 69 -8.31 -4.68 13.53
C PHE A 69 -9.36 -5.23 12.57
N GLY A 70 -9.51 -6.56 12.48
CA GLY A 70 -10.42 -7.19 11.53
C GLY A 70 -10.03 -6.95 10.06
N VAL A 71 -8.77 -6.61 9.80
CA VAL A 71 -8.27 -6.25 8.47
C VAL A 71 -7.46 -7.40 7.88
N ASP A 72 -7.97 -7.97 6.78
CA ASP A 72 -7.23 -8.93 5.98
C ASP A 72 -6.69 -8.24 4.71
N LYS A 73 -5.40 -7.99 4.67
CA LYS A 73 -4.73 -7.33 3.53
C LYS A 73 -4.79 -8.12 2.23
N ARG A 74 -5.05 -9.42 2.28
CA ARG A 74 -5.24 -10.23 1.06
C ARG A 74 -6.39 -9.72 0.22
N ARG A 75 -7.45 -9.18 0.85
CA ARG A 75 -8.61 -8.60 0.15
C ARG A 75 -8.19 -7.49 -0.81
N LEU A 76 -7.34 -6.57 -0.36
CA LEU A 76 -6.84 -5.47 -1.19
C LEU A 76 -5.98 -6.00 -2.34
N HIS A 77 -5.08 -6.95 -2.04
CA HIS A 77 -4.22 -7.55 -3.05
C HIS A 77 -5.02 -8.30 -4.12
N PHE A 78 -5.99 -9.15 -3.71
CA PHE A 78 -6.82 -9.90 -4.65
C PHE A 78 -7.73 -8.97 -5.47
N SER A 79 -8.24 -7.88 -4.87
CA SER A 79 -8.98 -6.87 -5.63
C SER A 79 -8.15 -6.30 -6.78
N SER A 80 -6.88 -5.97 -6.54
CA SER A 80 -5.98 -5.49 -7.60
C SER A 80 -5.77 -6.54 -8.70
N LEU A 81 -5.60 -7.82 -8.33
CA LEU A 81 -5.44 -8.91 -9.30
C LEU A 81 -6.72 -9.16 -10.12
N ILE A 82 -7.90 -9.00 -9.50
CA ILE A 82 -9.18 -9.11 -10.20
C ILE A 82 -9.34 -7.95 -11.20
N CYS A 83 -9.06 -6.72 -10.77
CA CYS A 83 -9.16 -5.55 -11.63
C CYS A 83 -8.19 -5.60 -12.83
N SER A 84 -7.02 -6.22 -12.65
CA SER A 84 -6.04 -6.43 -13.73
C SER A 84 -6.27 -7.70 -14.55
N GLY A 85 -7.38 -8.44 -14.31
CA GLY A 85 -7.70 -9.67 -15.05
C GLY A 85 -6.80 -10.88 -14.73
N GLN A 86 -5.96 -10.79 -13.68
CA GLN A 86 -5.01 -11.85 -13.31
C GLN A 86 -5.59 -12.90 -12.33
N MET A 87 -6.81 -12.67 -11.83
CA MET A 87 -7.52 -13.55 -10.89
C MET A 87 -9.03 -13.41 -11.05
N THR A 88 -9.78 -14.50 -10.86
CA THR A 88 -11.24 -14.45 -10.80
C THR A 88 -11.74 -14.18 -9.38
N ARG A 89 -12.96 -13.65 -9.25
CA ARG A 89 -13.61 -13.46 -7.93
C ARG A 89 -13.75 -14.77 -7.16
N ALA A 90 -14.09 -15.87 -7.86
CA ALA A 90 -14.26 -17.18 -7.24
C ALA A 90 -12.94 -17.69 -6.63
N GLN A 91 -11.83 -17.56 -7.35
CA GLN A 91 -10.51 -17.92 -6.85
C GLN A 91 -10.12 -17.06 -5.63
N ALA A 92 -10.37 -15.75 -5.67
CA ALA A 92 -10.10 -14.86 -4.55
C ALA A 92 -10.93 -15.22 -3.31
N ALA A 93 -12.22 -15.54 -3.49
CA ALA A 93 -13.11 -15.95 -2.39
C ALA A 93 -12.60 -17.24 -1.73
N ALA A 94 -12.31 -18.28 -2.52
CA ALA A 94 -11.79 -19.54 -2.00
C ALA A 94 -10.45 -19.37 -1.22
N LEU A 95 -9.57 -18.49 -1.67
CA LEU A 95 -8.33 -18.20 -0.96
C LEU A 95 -8.56 -17.40 0.34
N LEU A 96 -9.59 -16.57 0.41
CA LEU A 96 -9.93 -15.83 1.62
C LEU A 96 -10.56 -16.69 2.72
N GLU A 97 -11.13 -17.84 2.38
CA GLU A 97 -11.62 -18.83 3.35
C GLU A 97 -10.48 -19.52 4.12
N GLN A 98 -9.30 -19.58 3.50
CA GLN A 98 -8.12 -20.15 4.15
C GLN A 98 -7.54 -19.18 5.19
N SER A 99 -6.87 -19.74 6.22
CA SER A 99 -6.15 -18.93 7.20
C SER A 99 -5.15 -17.98 6.52
N PRO A 100 -5.05 -16.71 6.96
CA PRO A 100 -3.94 -15.84 6.53
C PRO A 100 -2.57 -16.35 6.96
N TYR A 101 -2.54 -17.22 7.97
CA TYR A 101 -1.36 -17.94 8.43
C TYR A 101 -1.55 -19.43 8.12
N PRO A 102 -1.01 -19.94 7.02
CA PRO A 102 -1.31 -21.30 6.58
C PRO A 102 -0.64 -22.39 7.43
N ASP A 103 0.46 -22.07 8.12
CA ASP A 103 1.22 -22.97 8.96
C ASP A 103 1.11 -22.53 10.44
N PRO A 104 0.38 -23.30 11.30
CA PRO A 104 0.27 -23.00 12.74
C PRO A 104 1.61 -23.01 13.47
N ASP A 105 2.49 -23.95 13.17
CA ASP A 105 3.80 -24.04 13.84
C ASP A 105 4.67 -22.82 13.53
N GLN A 106 4.56 -22.32 12.30
CA GLN A 106 5.22 -21.09 11.91
C GLN A 106 4.63 -19.86 12.64
N LEU A 107 3.32 -19.85 12.90
CA LEU A 107 2.69 -18.78 13.67
C LEU A 107 3.22 -18.75 15.10
N ASP A 108 3.30 -19.90 15.77
CA ASP A 108 3.79 -20.00 17.13
C ASP A 108 5.25 -19.55 17.23
N ALA A 109 6.08 -19.97 16.30
CA ALA A 109 7.48 -19.53 16.22
C ALA A 109 7.61 -18.01 15.99
N ASP A 110 6.73 -17.43 15.18
CA ASP A 110 6.73 -15.98 14.92
C ASP A 110 6.18 -15.19 16.13
N ILE A 111 5.23 -15.72 16.86
CA ILE A 111 4.76 -15.15 18.16
C ILE A 111 5.92 -15.11 19.16
N ASP A 112 6.61 -16.23 19.35
CA ASP A 112 7.74 -16.31 20.28
C ASP A 112 8.86 -15.34 19.89
N TYR A 113 9.17 -15.28 18.60
CA TYR A 113 10.15 -14.31 18.10
C TYR A 113 9.73 -12.86 18.36
N PHE A 114 8.46 -12.52 18.10
CA PHE A 114 7.91 -11.19 18.33
C PHE A 114 7.97 -10.82 19.82
N LEU A 115 7.50 -11.71 20.70
CA LEU A 115 7.51 -11.51 22.15
C LEU A 115 8.93 -11.27 22.66
N LYS A 116 9.88 -12.09 22.23
CA LYS A 116 11.30 -11.93 22.57
C LYS A 116 11.86 -10.58 22.12
N LYS A 117 11.54 -10.12 20.92
CA LYS A 117 12.02 -8.82 20.37
C LYS A 117 11.40 -7.63 21.08
N MET A 118 10.14 -7.72 21.47
CA MET A 118 9.44 -6.66 22.18
C MET A 118 9.70 -6.67 23.71
N GLY A 119 10.30 -7.73 24.24
CA GLY A 119 10.40 -7.94 25.69
C GLY A 119 9.04 -8.16 26.35
N TRP A 120 8.08 -8.73 25.61
CA TRP A 120 6.72 -8.98 26.06
C TRP A 120 6.53 -10.43 26.51
N THR A 121 5.59 -10.62 27.43
CA THR A 121 5.03 -11.92 27.79
C THR A 121 3.81 -12.24 26.91
N PRO A 122 3.35 -13.50 26.84
CA PRO A 122 2.07 -13.83 26.20
C PRO A 122 0.89 -13.01 26.73
N ALA A 123 0.86 -12.75 28.04
CA ALA A 123 -0.18 -11.94 28.67
C ALA A 123 -0.17 -10.48 28.19
N ASP A 124 1.00 -9.92 27.87
CA ASP A 124 1.12 -8.57 27.31
C ASP A 124 0.54 -8.51 25.88
N LEU A 125 0.78 -9.54 25.07
CA LEU A 125 0.19 -9.65 23.75
C LEU A 125 -1.33 -9.76 23.82
N ASP A 126 -1.85 -10.61 24.67
CA ASP A 126 -3.28 -10.74 24.93
C ASP A 126 -3.91 -9.43 25.40
N ALA A 127 -3.26 -8.75 26.33
CA ALA A 127 -3.69 -7.44 26.79
C ALA A 127 -3.69 -6.40 25.66
N TYR A 128 -2.68 -6.43 24.81
CA TYR A 128 -2.62 -5.56 23.63
C TYR A 128 -3.76 -5.85 22.65
N LEU A 129 -4.05 -7.10 22.34
CA LEU A 129 -5.13 -7.50 21.44
C LEU A 129 -6.51 -7.03 21.94
N ARG A 130 -6.74 -7.10 23.26
CA ARG A 130 -8.01 -6.67 23.89
C ARG A 130 -8.16 -5.17 24.06
N ARG A 131 -7.07 -4.39 24.02
CA ARG A 131 -7.17 -2.92 24.13
C ARG A 131 -8.01 -2.35 22.99
N PRO A 132 -8.84 -1.32 23.23
CA PRO A 132 -9.58 -0.64 22.19
C PRO A 132 -8.62 -0.08 21.14
N MET A 133 -9.07 -0.08 19.89
CA MET A 133 -8.30 0.54 18.79
C MET A 133 -8.15 2.03 19.02
N ARG A 134 -6.95 2.54 18.81
CA ARG A 134 -6.71 3.98 18.76
C ARG A 134 -6.99 4.49 17.34
N ALA A 135 -7.76 5.56 17.25
CA ALA A 135 -7.98 6.23 15.97
C ALA A 135 -6.67 6.78 15.40
N HIS A 136 -6.56 6.79 14.09
CA HIS A 136 -5.31 7.20 13.40
C HIS A 136 -4.94 8.65 13.69
N ASP A 137 -5.93 9.53 13.84
CA ASP A 137 -5.82 10.94 14.17
C ASP A 137 -5.37 11.22 15.61
N SER A 138 -5.36 10.19 16.50
CA SER A 138 -4.80 10.31 17.85
C SER A 138 -3.27 10.37 17.88
N TYR A 139 -2.62 10.11 16.74
CA TYR A 139 -1.17 10.19 16.59
C TYR A 139 -0.77 11.50 15.88
N PRO A 140 0.34 12.13 16.28
CA PRO A 140 0.85 13.31 15.58
C PRO A 140 1.11 12.98 14.11
N SER A 141 0.52 13.74 13.20
CA SER A 141 0.74 13.57 11.77
C SER A 141 0.61 14.90 11.02
N GLU A 142 1.28 15.03 9.89
CA GLU A 142 1.18 16.20 9.01
C GLU A 142 0.00 16.12 8.02
N ILE A 143 -0.90 15.13 8.16
CA ILE A 143 -1.97 14.87 7.21
C ILE A 143 -2.94 16.06 7.07
N GLY A 144 -3.21 16.77 8.16
CA GLY A 144 -4.04 17.98 8.13
C GLY A 144 -3.42 19.09 7.29
N LEU A 145 -2.13 19.31 7.42
CA LEU A 145 -1.37 20.26 6.59
C LEU A 145 -1.39 19.84 5.11
N TYR A 146 -1.22 18.56 4.83
CA TYR A 146 -1.28 18.03 3.47
C TYR A 146 -2.64 18.28 2.80
N TYR A 147 -3.76 17.97 3.46
CA TYR A 147 -5.10 18.23 2.92
C TYR A 147 -5.41 19.72 2.75
N MET A 148 -4.95 20.56 3.68
CA MET A 148 -5.08 22.01 3.55
C MET A 148 -4.35 22.51 2.29
N LEU A 149 -3.11 22.08 2.07
CA LEU A 149 -2.32 22.47 0.89
C LEU A 149 -2.93 21.92 -0.40
N GLN A 150 -3.42 20.69 -0.42
CA GLN A 150 -4.16 20.15 -1.57
C GLN A 150 -5.40 21.00 -1.89
N GLY A 151 -6.20 21.34 -0.89
CA GLY A 151 -7.37 22.19 -1.08
C GLY A 151 -7.04 23.56 -1.67
N VAL A 152 -5.95 24.18 -1.23
CA VAL A 152 -5.48 25.46 -1.80
C VAL A 152 -5.04 25.27 -3.27
N LEU A 153 -4.26 24.22 -3.57
CA LEU A 153 -3.81 23.95 -4.92
C LEU A 153 -4.97 23.65 -5.89
N GLN A 154 -5.96 22.90 -5.45
CA GLN A 154 -7.16 22.64 -6.24
C GLN A 154 -7.93 23.93 -6.56
N ARG A 155 -8.12 24.80 -5.57
CA ARG A 155 -8.76 26.11 -5.76
C ARG A 155 -7.99 26.99 -6.76
N LEU A 156 -6.67 27.01 -6.68
CA LEU A 156 -5.81 27.71 -7.63
C LEU A 156 -5.90 27.14 -9.05
N ARG A 157 -5.95 25.81 -9.19
CA ARG A 157 -6.15 25.15 -10.48
C ARG A 157 -7.50 25.51 -11.09
N THR A 158 -8.58 25.47 -10.30
CA THR A 158 -9.94 25.86 -10.74
C THR A 158 -10.01 27.34 -11.12
N LEU A 159 -9.35 28.24 -10.40
CA LEU A 159 -9.25 29.64 -10.78
C LEU A 159 -8.49 29.80 -12.10
N LYS A 160 -7.37 29.11 -12.26
CA LYS A 160 -6.57 29.15 -13.48
C LYS A 160 -7.33 28.58 -14.69
N SER A 161 -8.13 27.53 -14.53
CA SER A 161 -8.95 26.98 -15.61
C SER A 161 -10.08 27.94 -16.01
N ARG A 162 -10.67 28.69 -15.08
CA ARG A 162 -11.69 29.71 -15.35
C ARG A 162 -11.12 30.97 -16.03
N LEU A 163 -9.83 31.25 -15.82
CA LEU A 163 -9.13 32.42 -16.41
C LEU A 163 -8.47 32.11 -17.75
N ARG A 164 -8.45 30.84 -18.20
CA ARG A 164 -8.01 30.51 -19.55
C ARG A 164 -9.12 30.89 -20.53
N PRO A 165 -8.90 31.87 -21.43
CA PRO A 165 -9.84 32.11 -22.52
C PRO A 165 -9.95 30.84 -23.36
N ALA A 166 -11.16 30.53 -23.83
CA ALA A 166 -11.41 29.42 -24.75
C ALA A 166 -10.66 29.68 -26.06
N PHE A 167 -9.40 29.26 -26.10
CA PHE A 167 -8.63 29.27 -27.36
C PHE A 167 -8.70 27.85 -27.91
N THR A 168 -9.31 27.75 -29.05
CA THR A 168 -9.56 26.66 -29.98
C THR A 168 -8.75 25.36 -29.75
N ALA A 169 -9.49 24.28 -29.48
CA ALA A 169 -9.01 22.93 -29.44
C ALA A 169 -8.54 22.46 -30.84
N SER A 170 -7.26 22.14 -30.93
CA SER A 170 -6.78 21.12 -31.88
C SER A 170 -6.85 19.76 -31.15
N PRO A 171 -7.37 18.69 -31.75
CA PRO A 171 -7.45 17.40 -31.10
C PRO A 171 -6.09 16.72 -31.18
N ALA A 172 -5.29 16.85 -30.12
CA ALA A 172 -4.12 16.04 -29.91
C ALA A 172 -4.12 15.61 -28.45
N GLU A 173 -4.34 14.33 -28.26
CA GLU A 173 -4.05 13.46 -27.11
C GLU A 173 -3.98 14.15 -25.74
N GLU A 174 -5.11 14.22 -25.09
CA GLU A 174 -5.23 14.47 -23.67
C GLU A 174 -4.78 13.20 -22.91
N VAL A 175 -3.50 13.17 -22.54
CA VAL A 175 -3.03 12.23 -21.53
C VAL A 175 -3.64 12.69 -20.21
N ASP A 176 -4.65 11.98 -19.75
CA ASP A 176 -5.36 12.18 -18.50
C ASP A 176 -4.37 12.05 -17.31
N ASP A 177 -3.95 13.20 -16.78
CA ASP A 177 -2.99 13.31 -15.64
C ASP A 177 -3.74 13.38 -14.29
N ASP A 178 -5.01 12.97 -14.25
CA ASP A 178 -5.89 13.09 -13.06
C ASP A 178 -6.10 11.76 -12.31
N ARG A 179 -5.14 10.84 -12.34
CA ARG A 179 -5.20 9.70 -11.42
C ARG A 179 -4.79 10.15 -10.02
N PRO A 180 -5.62 9.91 -8.99
CA PRO A 180 -5.22 10.18 -7.61
C PRO A 180 -4.03 9.26 -7.27
N GLU A 181 -2.89 9.87 -6.98
CA GLU A 181 -1.75 9.17 -6.42
C GLU A 181 -2.19 8.55 -5.08
N LEU A 182 -2.45 7.24 -5.09
CA LEU A 182 -2.55 6.44 -3.87
C LEU A 182 -1.16 6.44 -3.23
N ILE A 183 -0.97 7.35 -2.27
CA ILE A 183 0.20 7.32 -1.38
C ILE A 183 -0.06 6.20 -0.37
N ILE A 184 0.66 5.11 -0.50
CA ILE A 184 0.80 4.06 0.52
C ILE A 184 1.91 4.45 1.49
#